data_c43ce4d50614acda42145639ada44433
#
_entry.id   c43ce4d50614acda42145639ada44433
#
_cell.length_a   1.000
_cell.length_b   1.000
_cell.length_c   1.000
_cell.angle_alpha   90.00
_cell.angle_beta   90.00
_cell.angle_gamma   90.00
#
_symmetry.space_group_name_H-M   'P 1'
#
loop_
_entity.id
_entity.type
_entity.pdbx_description
1 polymer ?
#
loop_
_entity_poly.entity_id
_entity_poly.type
_entity_poly.pdbx_seq_one_letter_code
_entity_poly.pdbx_strand_id
1 'polypeptide(L)'
;MRKLTLFLVLLPGIVAAQGMRDGDRVPDADELAATLGGTTLTFYDGSTASFRPDGRYAYRYTPEDSDWVGRYDTGAVGQVCVTFDNGSGRCDSYVEAGGRLVLITAGGLRFPVRSVEPKAQ
;
A
#
# COMPACT_ATOMS: atom_id res chain seq x y z
N MET A 1 50.58 -26.87 12.48
CA MET A 1 49.91 -25.83 11.69
C MET A 1 48.41 -25.85 12.00
N ARG A 2 47.95 -24.84 12.70
CA ARG A 2 46.52 -24.69 12.95
C ARG A 2 45.87 -24.02 11.71
N LYS A 3 45.01 -24.77 11.02
CA LYS A 3 44.14 -24.17 9.99
C LYS A 3 43.03 -23.40 10.69
N LEU A 4 43.07 -22.10 10.59
CA LEU A 4 41.99 -21.24 11.04
C LEU A 4 40.88 -21.34 9.97
N THR A 5 39.83 -22.09 10.25
CA THR A 5 38.65 -22.13 9.40
C THR A 5 37.81 -20.90 9.74
N LEU A 6 37.86 -19.90 8.89
CA LEU A 6 37.02 -18.71 9.03
C LEU A 6 35.59 -19.13 8.64
N PHE A 7 34.71 -19.34 9.63
CA PHE A 7 33.29 -19.47 9.39
C PHE A 7 32.74 -18.11 9.05
N LEU A 8 32.45 -17.89 7.77
CA LEU A 8 31.68 -16.73 7.33
C LEU A 8 30.23 -16.96 7.74
N VAL A 9 29.81 -16.38 8.86
CA VAL A 9 28.39 -16.39 9.25
C VAL A 9 27.70 -15.36 8.37
N LEU A 10 27.03 -15.85 7.31
CA LEU A 10 26.09 -15.06 6.54
C LEU A 10 24.85 -14.84 7.43
N LEU A 11 24.81 -13.67 8.09
CA LEU A 11 23.59 -13.20 8.73
C LEU A 11 22.58 -12.92 7.61
N PRO A 12 21.37 -13.55 7.67
CA PRO A 12 20.31 -13.15 6.75
C PRO A 12 20.05 -11.67 6.97
N GLY A 13 20.36 -10.83 5.99
CA GLY A 13 20.03 -9.43 6.04
C GLY A 13 18.52 -9.28 6.18
N ILE A 14 18.06 -8.57 7.23
CA ILE A 14 16.68 -8.14 7.32
C ILE A 14 16.50 -7.13 6.20
N VAL A 15 15.88 -7.58 5.10
CA VAL A 15 15.48 -6.66 4.04
C VAL A 15 14.25 -5.92 4.56
N ALA A 16 14.48 -4.75 5.17
CA ALA A 16 13.39 -3.83 5.43
C ALA A 16 12.76 -3.46 4.10
N ALA A 17 11.43 -3.61 3.95
CA ALA A 17 10.72 -3.13 2.77
C ALA A 17 11.05 -1.65 2.57
N GLN A 18 11.33 -1.25 1.32
CA GLN A 18 11.66 0.13 1.00
C GLN A 18 10.56 1.08 1.48
N GLY A 19 10.97 2.21 2.04
CA GLY A 19 10.05 3.23 2.52
C GLY A 19 9.49 3.00 3.92
N MET A 20 9.79 1.88 4.57
CA MET A 20 9.39 1.61 5.95
C MET A 20 10.18 2.48 6.93
N ARG A 21 9.52 2.94 7.98
CA ARG A 21 10.10 3.74 9.06
C ARG A 21 9.80 3.13 10.41
N ASP A 22 10.62 3.46 11.42
CA ASP A 22 10.35 3.10 12.80
C ASP A 22 8.99 3.67 13.24
N GLY A 23 8.21 2.85 13.95
CA GLY A 23 6.88 3.23 14.39
C GLY A 23 5.77 2.95 13.38
N ASP A 24 6.09 2.52 12.17
CA ASP A 24 5.07 2.07 11.22
C ASP A 24 4.43 0.76 11.71
N ARG A 25 3.09 0.74 11.75
CA ARG A 25 2.32 -0.47 12.01
C ARG A 25 1.76 -1.02 10.70
N VAL A 26 2.05 -2.28 10.43
CA VAL A 26 1.54 -2.96 9.23
C VAL A 26 0.21 -3.62 9.57
N PRO A 27 -0.92 -3.20 8.98
CA PRO A 27 -2.21 -3.87 9.18
C PRO A 27 -2.18 -5.26 8.55
N ASP A 28 -2.89 -6.21 9.15
CA ASP A 28 -3.12 -7.49 8.50
C ASP A 28 -4.11 -7.35 7.32
N ALA A 29 -4.26 -8.42 6.54
CA ALA A 29 -5.10 -8.39 5.33
C ALA A 29 -6.57 -8.07 5.65
N ASP A 30 -7.11 -8.62 6.74
CA ASP A 30 -8.51 -8.38 7.12
C ASP A 30 -8.73 -6.97 7.64
N GLU A 31 -7.80 -6.44 8.45
CA GLU A 31 -7.84 -5.05 8.90
C GLU A 31 -7.81 -4.09 7.70
N LEU A 32 -6.91 -4.34 6.77
CA LEU A 32 -6.74 -3.48 5.61
C LEU A 32 -7.98 -3.51 4.71
N ALA A 33 -8.53 -4.69 4.47
CA ALA A 33 -9.78 -4.85 3.73
C ALA A 33 -10.93 -4.08 4.39
N ALA A 34 -11.06 -4.18 5.72
CA ALA A 34 -12.10 -3.48 6.48
C ALA A 34 -11.90 -1.96 6.47
N THR A 35 -10.66 -1.50 6.53
CA THR A 35 -10.34 -0.06 6.51
C THR A 35 -10.62 0.57 5.14
N LEU A 36 -10.27 -0.12 4.06
CA LEU A 36 -10.36 0.41 2.70
C LEU A 36 -11.73 0.21 2.05
N GLY A 37 -12.37 -0.93 2.30
CA GLY A 37 -13.61 -1.29 1.63
C GLY A 37 -14.71 -0.24 1.81
N GLY A 38 -15.26 0.25 0.69
CA GLY A 38 -16.31 1.27 0.68
C GLY A 38 -15.83 2.69 0.94
N THR A 39 -14.52 2.96 0.85
CA THR A 39 -13.94 4.27 1.13
C THR A 39 -13.31 4.91 -0.10
N THR A 40 -13.16 6.23 -0.04
CA THR A 40 -12.32 7.01 -0.93
C THR A 40 -11.22 7.67 -0.11
N LEU A 41 -9.97 7.37 -0.47
CA LEU A 41 -8.80 8.03 0.09
C LEU A 41 -8.47 9.28 -0.72
N THR A 42 -8.20 10.38 -0.05
CA THR A 42 -7.66 11.58 -0.68
C THR A 42 -6.24 11.80 -0.19
N PHE A 43 -5.32 11.96 -1.11
CA PHE A 43 -3.92 12.26 -0.82
C PHE A 43 -3.66 13.76 -0.85
N TYR A 44 -2.51 14.20 -0.31
CA TYR A 44 -2.19 15.63 -0.23
C TYR A 44 -1.92 16.28 -1.59
N ASP A 45 -1.60 15.51 -2.61
CA ASP A 45 -1.46 16.00 -3.99
C ASP A 45 -2.80 16.18 -4.72
N GLY A 46 -3.91 15.88 -4.06
CA GLY A 46 -5.26 15.96 -4.63
C GLY A 46 -5.72 14.70 -5.36
N SER A 47 -4.87 13.69 -5.50
CA SER A 47 -5.27 12.42 -6.08
C SER A 47 -6.20 11.65 -5.14
N THR A 48 -7.02 10.76 -5.70
CA THR A 48 -7.96 9.93 -4.95
C THR A 48 -7.87 8.47 -5.36
N ALA A 49 -8.09 7.60 -4.39
CA ALA A 49 -8.21 6.16 -4.59
C ALA A 49 -9.53 5.68 -3.97
N SER A 50 -10.39 5.10 -4.76
CA SER A 50 -11.70 4.61 -4.33
C SER A 50 -11.74 3.10 -4.33
N PHE A 51 -12.14 2.52 -3.20
CA PHE A 51 -12.25 1.08 -2.98
C PHE A 51 -13.72 0.72 -2.79
N ARG A 52 -14.33 0.13 -3.80
CA ARG A 52 -15.74 -0.26 -3.74
C ARG A 52 -15.91 -1.59 -2.99
N PRO A 53 -17.05 -1.79 -2.30
CA PRO A 53 -17.28 -3.05 -1.58
C PRO A 53 -17.29 -4.29 -2.48
N ASP A 54 -17.58 -4.13 -3.77
CA ASP A 54 -17.62 -5.20 -4.77
C ASP A 54 -16.23 -5.57 -5.33
N GLY A 55 -15.15 -4.96 -4.81
CA GLY A 55 -13.78 -5.18 -5.27
C GLY A 55 -13.35 -4.31 -6.45
N ARG A 56 -14.20 -3.41 -6.90
CA ARG A 56 -13.81 -2.43 -7.93
C ARG A 56 -12.99 -1.32 -7.33
N TYR A 57 -12.07 -0.78 -8.15
CA TYR A 57 -11.11 0.25 -7.79
C TYR A 57 -11.12 1.37 -8.81
N ALA A 58 -10.96 2.60 -8.36
CA ALA A 58 -10.79 3.75 -9.23
C ALA A 58 -9.72 4.67 -8.66
N TYR A 59 -8.83 5.14 -9.51
CA TYR A 59 -7.81 6.12 -9.17
C TYR A 59 -7.91 7.33 -10.07
N ARG A 60 -7.80 8.51 -9.48
CA ARG A 60 -7.86 9.78 -10.20
C ARG A 60 -6.70 10.67 -9.77
N TYR A 61 -5.90 11.14 -10.73
CA TYR A 61 -4.73 11.98 -10.45
C TYR A 61 -5.14 13.39 -10.06
N THR A 62 -6.05 14.00 -10.82
CA THR A 62 -6.60 15.35 -10.56
C THR A 62 -8.12 15.32 -10.76
N PRO A 63 -8.86 16.31 -10.21
CA PRO A 63 -10.32 16.36 -10.37
C PRO A 63 -10.80 16.42 -11.82
N GLU A 64 -9.95 16.91 -12.73
CA GLU A 64 -10.27 17.05 -14.16
C GLU A 64 -9.99 15.79 -14.97
N ASP A 65 -9.22 14.84 -14.39
CA ASP A 65 -8.84 13.61 -15.09
C ASP A 65 -9.96 12.58 -15.06
N SER A 66 -9.91 11.67 -16.05
CA SER A 66 -10.71 10.44 -16.03
C SER A 66 -10.15 9.45 -15.01
N ASP A 67 -11.02 8.59 -14.50
CA ASP A 67 -10.62 7.52 -13.58
C ASP A 67 -9.83 6.43 -14.30
N TRP A 68 -8.80 5.95 -13.63
CA TRP A 68 -8.15 4.68 -13.91
C TRP A 68 -8.88 3.60 -13.12
N VAL A 69 -9.60 2.72 -13.82
CA VAL A 69 -10.48 1.73 -13.17
C VAL A 69 -9.92 0.33 -13.26
N GLY A 70 -10.24 -0.48 -12.25
CA GLY A 70 -9.79 -1.85 -12.16
C GLY A 70 -10.39 -2.57 -10.97
N ARG A 71 -9.64 -3.56 -10.50
CA ARG A 71 -9.96 -4.35 -9.32
C ARG A 71 -8.82 -4.30 -8.32
N TYR A 72 -9.14 -4.39 -7.04
CA TYR A 72 -8.13 -4.45 -5.98
C TYR A 72 -8.24 -5.75 -5.17
N ASP A 73 -7.12 -6.12 -4.58
CA ASP A 73 -6.98 -7.29 -3.71
C ASP A 73 -6.12 -6.92 -2.51
N THR A 74 -6.59 -7.28 -1.32
CA THR A 74 -5.89 -7.08 -0.04
C THR A 74 -5.40 -8.41 0.54
N GLY A 75 -5.14 -9.42 -0.30
CA GLY A 75 -4.80 -10.77 0.14
C GLY A 75 -3.47 -10.92 0.86
N ALA A 76 -2.54 -9.98 0.72
CA ALA A 76 -1.25 -9.99 1.42
C ALA A 76 -1.24 -8.99 2.57
N VAL A 77 -0.43 -9.28 3.61
CA VAL A 77 -0.30 -8.42 4.78
C VAL A 77 0.21 -7.04 4.39
N GLY A 78 -0.55 -6.00 4.74
CA GLY A 78 -0.19 -4.61 4.47
C GLY A 78 -0.09 -4.24 3.00
N GLN A 79 -0.55 -5.08 2.08
CA GLN A 79 -0.39 -4.87 0.66
C GLN A 79 -1.74 -4.82 -0.07
N VAL A 80 -1.86 -3.88 -0.99
CA VAL A 80 -2.97 -3.81 -1.94
C VAL A 80 -2.40 -3.92 -3.35
N CYS A 81 -2.88 -4.89 -4.09
CA CYS A 81 -2.58 -5.03 -5.51
C CYS A 81 -3.80 -4.62 -6.33
N VAL A 82 -3.56 -3.83 -7.36
CA VAL A 82 -4.58 -3.37 -8.30
C VAL A 82 -4.26 -3.89 -9.68
N THR A 83 -5.26 -4.45 -10.33
CA THR A 83 -5.21 -4.80 -11.76
C THR A 83 -6.20 -3.89 -12.49
N PHE A 84 -5.66 -3.03 -13.35
CA PHE A 84 -6.48 -2.12 -14.14
C PHE A 84 -7.13 -2.84 -15.32
N ASP A 85 -8.24 -2.30 -15.80
CA ASP A 85 -8.99 -2.88 -16.93
C ASP A 85 -8.17 -2.92 -18.23
N ASN A 86 -7.12 -2.07 -18.34
CA ASN A 86 -6.20 -2.09 -19.47
C ASN A 86 -5.13 -3.20 -19.39
N GLY A 87 -5.15 -4.03 -18.33
CA GLY A 87 -4.21 -5.12 -18.11
C GLY A 87 -2.96 -4.76 -17.33
N SER A 88 -2.70 -3.47 -17.08
CA SER A 88 -1.60 -3.06 -16.20
C SER A 88 -1.94 -3.28 -14.74
N GLY A 89 -0.94 -3.32 -13.88
CA GLY A 89 -1.16 -3.51 -12.45
C GLY A 89 -0.06 -2.91 -11.60
N ARG A 90 -0.36 -2.76 -10.31
CA ARG A 90 0.61 -2.31 -9.31
C ARG A 90 0.25 -2.87 -7.95
N CYS A 91 1.26 -3.04 -7.11
CA CYS A 91 1.07 -3.35 -5.70
C CYS A 91 1.71 -2.27 -4.85
N ASP A 92 0.98 -1.78 -3.88
CA ASP A 92 1.45 -0.79 -2.92
C ASP A 92 1.29 -1.35 -1.50
N SER A 93 2.13 -0.89 -0.59
CA SER A 93 2.01 -1.21 0.83
C SER A 93 1.25 -0.11 1.54
N TYR A 94 0.53 -0.47 2.59
CA TYR A 94 -0.13 0.47 3.49
C TYR A 94 0.34 0.22 4.92
N VAL A 95 0.64 1.30 5.61
CA VAL A 95 1.01 1.28 7.03
C VAL A 95 0.23 2.35 7.78
N GLU A 96 0.12 2.19 9.09
CA GLU A 96 -0.34 3.23 9.98
C GLU A 96 0.86 3.88 10.66
N ALA A 97 0.96 5.18 10.55
CA ALA A 97 2.02 5.99 11.15
C ALA A 97 1.40 7.20 11.81
N GLY A 98 1.56 7.32 13.15
CA GLY A 98 1.01 8.44 13.91
C GLY A 98 -0.51 8.57 13.82
N GLY A 99 -1.24 7.45 13.72
CA GLY A 99 -2.70 7.43 13.58
C GLY A 99 -3.19 7.73 12.16
N ARG A 100 -2.29 7.78 11.20
CA ARG A 100 -2.59 8.11 9.80
C ARG A 100 -2.21 6.95 8.89
N LEU A 101 -3.06 6.67 7.92
CA LEU A 101 -2.77 5.70 6.87
C LEU A 101 -1.76 6.30 5.89
N VAL A 102 -0.76 5.52 5.50
CA VAL A 102 0.28 5.92 4.54
C VAL A 102 0.40 4.86 3.47
N LEU A 103 0.29 5.27 2.21
CA LEU A 103 0.60 4.42 1.06
C LEU A 103 2.10 4.48 0.79
N ILE A 104 2.73 3.32 0.61
CA ILE A 104 4.14 3.20 0.24
C ILE A 104 4.21 2.47 -1.10
N THR A 105 4.78 3.12 -2.11
CA THR A 105 4.95 2.52 -3.43
C THR A 105 6.02 1.44 -3.42
N ALA A 106 6.05 0.62 -4.48
CA ALA A 106 7.09 -0.39 -4.66
C ALA A 106 8.51 0.22 -4.66
N GLY A 107 8.65 1.47 -5.09
CA GLY A 107 9.92 2.21 -5.05
C GLY A 107 10.24 2.86 -3.70
N GLY A 108 9.37 2.72 -2.70
CA GLY A 108 9.59 3.25 -1.36
C GLY A 108 9.13 4.69 -1.14
N LEU A 109 8.41 5.29 -2.07
CA LEU A 109 7.82 6.61 -1.88
C LEU A 109 6.61 6.52 -0.94
N ARG A 110 6.54 7.46 -0.01
CA ARG A 110 5.47 7.51 1.00
C ARG A 110 4.48 8.60 0.66
N PHE A 111 3.20 8.22 0.63
CA PHE A 111 2.09 9.14 0.41
C PHE A 111 1.12 9.04 1.59
N PRO A 112 1.21 9.96 2.56
CA PRO A 112 0.23 10.02 3.64
C PRO A 112 -1.17 10.29 3.09
N VAL A 113 -2.15 9.62 3.66
CA VAL A 113 -3.56 9.84 3.32
C VAL A 113 -4.05 11.06 4.09
N ARG A 114 -4.58 12.04 3.37
CA ARG A 114 -5.12 13.25 3.95
C ARG A 114 -6.48 13.02 4.61
N SER A 115 -7.35 12.29 3.93
CA SER A 115 -8.68 11.96 4.45
C SER A 115 -9.15 10.61 3.93
N VAL A 116 -9.98 9.96 4.76
CA VAL A 116 -10.68 8.73 4.41
C VAL A 116 -12.17 9.02 4.49
N GLU A 117 -12.87 8.92 3.38
CA GLU A 117 -14.29 9.22 3.32
C GLU A 117 -15.08 7.96 2.95
N PRO A 118 -16.20 7.70 3.63
CA PRO A 118 -17.11 6.64 3.20
C PRO A 118 -17.59 6.96 1.78
N LYS A 119 -17.58 5.93 0.92
CA LYS A 119 -18.13 6.11 -0.41
C LYS A 119 -19.64 6.28 -0.32
N ALA A 120 -20.16 7.29 -1.00
CA ALA A 120 -21.60 7.43 -1.20
C ALA A 120 -22.12 6.20 -1.95
N GLN A 121 -23.09 5.54 -1.36
CA GLN A 121 -23.76 4.38 -1.97
C GLN A 121 -24.70 4.81 -3.09
#